data_22de565a9df7b619f218750817ecdf3a
#
_entry.id   22de565a9df7b619f218750817ecdf3a
#
_cell.length_a   1.000
_cell.length_b   1.000
_cell.length_c   1.000
_cell.angle_alpha   90.00
_cell.angle_beta   90.00
_cell.angle_gamma   90.00
#
_symmetry.space_group_name_H-M   'P 1'
#
loop_
_entity.id
_entity.type
_entity.pdbx_description
1 polymer ?
#
loop_
_entity_poly.entity_id
_entity_poly.type
_entity_poly.pdbx_seq_one_letter_code
_entity_poly.pdbx_strand_id
1 'polypeptide(L)'
;MKIAVLGYGTVGSGVVEVLDVNQKLIATRAKEEIEVKYVLDLRNFPGDKIQEKIVHDYEIILNDPEIGIVVEVMGGVEPANTFVKKALEAGKSVVTSNKALVAKHGSALLKTAREKNVNFLFEASVGGGIPILRALGSSLTGDEIEEIAGILNGTTNYMMTRMFYEGANYEEVLREAQKNGFAEADPTADVEGQDACRKIAILASIISGKYVDFEEIYTEGITKITTEDMQYAKALGMNIKLLAECKHVDGTLYAGVAPVLLHAEHPLYSVNGVFNAVFVKGNMLGDAMFYGSGAGKLPTASAVVADIVAVVQNQGRDIMNFWSEEKLTLEDRSKTSKKFLVRIRGNEDALKERIGNDFGEVRFVEAGVNGEFGFVTPVMTEGEYEEKAKAYPEILHMIRVEEEV
;
A
#
# COMPACT_ATOMS: atom_id res chain seq x y z
N MET A 1 -23.37 -15.11 -15.35
CA MET A 1 -22.58 -15.45 -14.14
C MET A 1 -23.29 -14.94 -12.89
N LYS A 2 -23.58 -15.82 -11.91
CA LYS A 2 -24.14 -15.43 -10.62
C LYS A 2 -23.03 -15.32 -9.59
N ILE A 3 -23.06 -14.25 -8.79
CA ILE A 3 -22.06 -13.97 -7.79
C ILE A 3 -22.70 -13.76 -6.41
N ALA A 4 -21.92 -13.93 -5.35
CA ALA A 4 -22.29 -13.57 -3.98
C ALA A 4 -21.30 -12.57 -3.41
N VAL A 5 -21.80 -11.56 -2.69
CA VAL A 5 -20.98 -10.53 -2.04
C VAL A 5 -21.00 -10.78 -0.53
N LEU A 6 -19.80 -10.92 0.08
CA LEU A 6 -19.64 -11.08 1.52
C LEU A 6 -19.32 -9.72 2.16
N GLY A 7 -20.30 -9.14 2.85
CA GLY A 7 -20.27 -7.81 3.45
C GLY A 7 -20.97 -6.74 2.59
N TYR A 8 -21.90 -6.01 3.17
CA TYR A 8 -22.61 -4.89 2.55
C TYR A 8 -22.26 -3.57 3.27
N GLY A 9 -20.96 -3.37 3.49
CA GLY A 9 -20.40 -2.11 3.97
C GLY A 9 -20.12 -1.15 2.81
N THR A 10 -19.15 -0.24 3.02
CA THR A 10 -18.76 0.77 2.02
C THR A 10 -18.39 0.15 0.67
N VAL A 11 -17.51 -0.86 0.67
CA VAL A 11 -17.06 -1.48 -0.58
C VAL A 11 -18.14 -2.38 -1.19
N GLY A 12 -18.81 -3.22 -0.40
CA GLY A 12 -19.84 -4.14 -0.90
C GLY A 12 -21.02 -3.42 -1.53
N SER A 13 -21.53 -2.37 -0.89
CA SER A 13 -22.58 -1.53 -1.49
C SER A 13 -22.09 -0.82 -2.76
N GLY A 14 -20.81 -0.44 -2.82
CA GLY A 14 -20.18 0.11 -4.02
C GLY A 14 -20.11 -0.91 -5.17
N VAL A 15 -19.76 -2.17 -4.88
CA VAL A 15 -19.73 -3.26 -5.89
C VAL A 15 -21.11 -3.45 -6.52
N VAL A 16 -22.16 -3.52 -5.70
CA VAL A 16 -23.54 -3.61 -6.20
C VAL A 16 -23.88 -2.40 -7.06
N GLU A 17 -23.56 -1.19 -6.60
CA GLU A 17 -23.81 0.06 -7.34
C GLU A 17 -23.10 0.10 -8.69
N VAL A 18 -21.82 -0.26 -8.75
CA VAL A 18 -21.04 -0.28 -10.01
C VAL A 18 -21.61 -1.31 -10.99
N LEU A 19 -22.01 -2.49 -10.51
CA LEU A 19 -22.64 -3.51 -11.33
C LEU A 19 -23.99 -3.06 -11.89
N ASP A 20 -24.82 -2.37 -11.08
CA ASP A 20 -26.11 -1.86 -11.52
C ASP A 20 -25.97 -0.71 -12.53
N VAL A 21 -25.16 0.31 -12.21
CA VAL A 21 -25.01 1.51 -13.03
C VAL A 21 -24.37 1.18 -14.39
N ASN A 22 -23.39 0.29 -14.40
CA ASN A 22 -22.61 -0.04 -15.60
C ASN A 22 -23.03 -1.42 -16.22
N GLN A 23 -24.19 -1.99 -15.85
CA GLN A 23 -24.61 -3.34 -16.20
C GLN A 23 -24.39 -3.69 -17.68
N LYS A 24 -24.91 -2.84 -18.60
CA LYS A 24 -24.81 -3.09 -20.05
C LYS A 24 -23.37 -3.10 -20.55
N LEU A 25 -22.54 -2.16 -20.06
CA LEU A 25 -21.13 -2.07 -20.41
C LEU A 25 -20.36 -3.28 -19.90
N ILE A 26 -20.60 -3.66 -18.64
CA ILE A 26 -19.97 -4.81 -17.99
C ILE A 26 -20.36 -6.10 -18.72
N ALA A 27 -21.64 -6.32 -19.00
CA ALA A 27 -22.10 -7.50 -19.74
C ALA A 27 -21.47 -7.61 -21.13
N THR A 28 -21.32 -6.47 -21.84
CA THR A 28 -20.65 -6.45 -23.15
C THR A 28 -19.19 -6.83 -23.04
N ARG A 29 -18.47 -6.34 -22.04
CA ARG A 29 -17.05 -6.64 -21.81
C ARG A 29 -16.85 -8.07 -21.32
N ALA A 30 -17.64 -8.50 -20.36
CA ALA A 30 -17.61 -9.86 -19.82
C ALA A 30 -18.11 -10.92 -20.82
N LYS A 31 -18.85 -10.49 -21.87
CA LYS A 31 -19.59 -11.35 -22.82
C LYS A 31 -20.66 -12.21 -22.13
N GLU A 32 -21.05 -11.86 -20.93
CA GLU A 32 -22.03 -12.55 -20.11
C GLU A 32 -22.61 -11.56 -19.10
N GLU A 33 -23.91 -11.70 -18.76
CA GLU A 33 -24.50 -10.94 -17.67
C GLU A 33 -23.97 -11.39 -16.30
N ILE A 34 -23.69 -10.42 -15.42
CA ILE A 34 -23.22 -10.66 -14.07
C ILE A 34 -24.34 -10.23 -13.10
N GLU A 35 -24.81 -11.17 -12.31
CA GLU A 35 -25.92 -10.96 -11.37
C GLU A 35 -25.46 -11.20 -9.93
N VAL A 36 -25.71 -10.23 -9.03
CA VAL A 36 -25.60 -10.46 -7.59
C VAL A 36 -26.80 -11.26 -7.13
N LYS A 37 -26.60 -12.52 -6.78
CA LYS A 37 -27.65 -13.43 -6.29
C LYS A 37 -27.84 -13.31 -4.78
N TYR A 38 -26.74 -13.28 -4.04
CA TYR A 38 -26.74 -13.19 -2.59
C TYR A 38 -25.78 -12.10 -2.08
N VAL A 39 -26.15 -11.55 -0.93
CA VAL A 39 -25.29 -10.70 -0.12
C VAL A 39 -25.30 -11.25 1.31
N LEU A 40 -24.14 -11.66 1.81
CA LEU A 40 -23.95 -12.08 3.19
C LEU A 40 -23.67 -10.85 4.06
N ASP A 41 -24.56 -10.57 5.00
CA ASP A 41 -24.31 -9.56 6.04
C ASP A 41 -25.09 -9.94 7.31
N LEU A 42 -24.59 -9.57 8.47
CA LEU A 42 -25.26 -9.80 9.76
C LEU A 42 -26.43 -8.83 9.97
N ARG A 43 -26.43 -7.71 9.26
CA ARG A 43 -27.45 -6.66 9.34
C ARG A 43 -28.57 -6.89 8.32
N ASN A 44 -29.72 -6.30 8.59
CA ASN A 44 -30.79 -6.12 7.63
C ASN A 44 -30.78 -4.69 7.09
N PHE A 45 -31.30 -4.50 5.88
CA PHE A 45 -31.32 -3.22 5.18
C PHE A 45 -32.77 -2.88 4.73
N PRO A 46 -33.72 -2.68 5.67
CA PRO A 46 -35.10 -2.44 5.33
C PRO A 46 -35.25 -1.17 4.50
N GLY A 47 -35.96 -1.28 3.38
CA GLY A 47 -36.14 -0.18 2.42
C GLY A 47 -35.10 -0.11 1.31
N ASP A 48 -33.99 -0.83 1.42
CA ASP A 48 -33.05 -1.04 0.32
C ASP A 48 -33.45 -2.28 -0.51
N LYS A 49 -33.35 -2.19 -1.83
CA LYS A 49 -33.64 -3.31 -2.74
C LYS A 49 -32.77 -4.54 -2.47
N ILE A 50 -31.60 -4.33 -1.88
CA ILE A 50 -30.67 -5.40 -1.55
C ILE A 50 -31.24 -6.35 -0.49
N GLN A 51 -32.23 -5.91 0.32
CA GLN A 51 -32.81 -6.72 1.38
C GLN A 51 -33.32 -8.08 0.90
N GLU A 52 -33.83 -8.16 -0.33
CA GLU A 52 -34.32 -9.41 -0.91
C GLU A 52 -33.21 -10.42 -1.20
N LYS A 53 -31.95 -9.95 -1.27
CA LYS A 53 -30.75 -10.76 -1.55
C LYS A 53 -29.92 -11.05 -0.29
N ILE A 54 -30.30 -10.49 0.86
CA ILE A 54 -29.58 -10.68 2.12
C ILE A 54 -29.74 -12.11 2.62
N VAL A 55 -28.64 -12.73 2.92
CA VAL A 55 -28.55 -13.99 3.63
C VAL A 55 -27.65 -13.83 4.85
N HIS A 56 -27.92 -14.59 5.91
CA HIS A 56 -27.16 -14.53 7.18
C HIS A 56 -26.31 -15.80 7.42
N ASP A 57 -26.43 -16.79 6.55
CA ASP A 57 -25.68 -18.03 6.62
C ASP A 57 -24.83 -18.23 5.36
N TYR A 58 -23.53 -18.36 5.57
CA TYR A 58 -22.58 -18.57 4.50
C TYR A 58 -22.80 -19.88 3.75
N GLU A 59 -23.31 -20.92 4.41
CA GLU A 59 -23.55 -22.23 3.80
C GLU A 59 -24.59 -22.17 2.68
N ILE A 60 -25.50 -21.19 2.68
CA ILE A 60 -26.44 -20.94 1.57
C ILE A 60 -25.66 -20.60 0.28
N ILE A 61 -24.62 -19.78 0.40
CA ILE A 61 -23.75 -19.36 -0.72
C ILE A 61 -22.84 -20.52 -1.14
N LEU A 62 -22.22 -21.18 -0.17
CA LEU A 62 -21.26 -22.23 -0.41
C LEU A 62 -21.87 -23.41 -1.16
N ASN A 63 -23.07 -23.82 -0.77
CA ASN A 63 -23.76 -24.99 -1.33
C ASN A 63 -24.59 -24.70 -2.59
N ASP A 64 -24.70 -23.43 -3.02
CA ASP A 64 -25.41 -23.09 -4.24
C ASP A 64 -24.50 -23.29 -5.49
N PRO A 65 -24.80 -24.26 -6.38
CA PRO A 65 -24.00 -24.53 -7.56
C PRO A 65 -24.05 -23.43 -8.63
N GLU A 66 -25.03 -22.53 -8.56
CA GLU A 66 -25.13 -21.41 -9.51
C GLU A 66 -24.14 -20.28 -9.18
N ILE A 67 -23.62 -20.22 -7.95
CA ILE A 67 -22.62 -19.21 -7.56
C ILE A 67 -21.25 -19.62 -8.06
N GLY A 68 -20.75 -18.89 -9.06
CA GLY A 68 -19.41 -19.12 -9.63
C GLY A 68 -18.32 -18.23 -9.00
N ILE A 69 -18.69 -17.08 -8.44
CA ILE A 69 -17.73 -16.12 -7.86
C ILE A 69 -18.23 -15.65 -6.48
N VAL A 70 -17.32 -15.68 -5.52
CA VAL A 70 -17.52 -15.09 -4.18
C VAL A 70 -16.67 -13.83 -4.09
N VAL A 71 -17.30 -12.70 -3.73
CA VAL A 71 -16.67 -11.39 -3.59
C VAL A 71 -16.54 -11.07 -2.10
N GLU A 72 -15.35 -11.14 -1.54
CA GLU A 72 -15.09 -10.88 -0.12
C GLU A 72 -14.67 -9.42 0.07
N VAL A 73 -15.47 -8.68 0.83
CA VAL A 73 -15.25 -7.26 1.14
C VAL A 73 -15.65 -6.91 2.58
N MET A 74 -15.49 -7.88 3.48
CA MET A 74 -15.85 -7.73 4.91
C MET A 74 -14.78 -7.01 5.72
N GLY A 75 -13.51 -7.22 5.40
CA GLY A 75 -12.39 -6.76 6.20
C GLY A 75 -12.05 -7.70 7.38
N GLY A 76 -10.85 -7.49 7.96
CA GLY A 76 -10.30 -8.41 8.97
C GLY A 76 -9.77 -9.71 8.37
N VAL A 77 -9.10 -10.54 9.16
CA VAL A 77 -8.55 -11.81 8.68
C VAL A 77 -9.56 -12.94 8.83
N GLU A 78 -10.24 -13.01 9.98
CA GLU A 78 -11.32 -13.96 10.20
C GLU A 78 -12.67 -13.23 10.40
N PRO A 79 -13.78 -13.76 9.90
CA PRO A 79 -13.96 -15.06 9.24
C PRO A 79 -13.64 -15.08 7.74
N ALA A 80 -13.08 -14.00 7.17
CA ALA A 80 -12.81 -13.87 5.74
C ALA A 80 -11.95 -15.04 5.21
N ASN A 81 -10.84 -15.38 5.88
CA ASN A 81 -9.97 -16.48 5.48
C ASN A 81 -10.71 -17.84 5.42
N THR A 82 -11.51 -18.12 6.45
CA THR A 82 -12.31 -19.35 6.48
C THR A 82 -13.30 -19.41 5.30
N PHE A 83 -13.99 -18.34 5.00
CA PHE A 83 -14.97 -18.30 3.91
C PHE A 83 -14.32 -18.36 2.54
N VAL A 84 -13.27 -17.60 2.33
CA VAL A 84 -12.50 -17.60 1.07
C VAL A 84 -11.92 -18.97 0.79
N LYS A 85 -11.27 -19.59 1.78
CA LYS A 85 -10.71 -20.95 1.65
C LYS A 85 -11.78 -21.97 1.26
N LYS A 86 -12.91 -21.99 1.97
CA LYS A 86 -14.03 -22.91 1.65
C LYS A 86 -14.59 -22.66 0.25
N ALA A 87 -14.71 -21.40 -0.20
CA ALA A 87 -15.17 -21.09 -1.56
C ALA A 87 -14.23 -21.65 -2.62
N LEU A 88 -12.91 -21.41 -2.47
CA LEU A 88 -11.90 -21.94 -3.39
C LEU A 88 -11.90 -23.48 -3.41
N GLU A 89 -11.96 -24.13 -2.24
CA GLU A 89 -12.05 -25.59 -2.10
C GLU A 89 -13.30 -26.18 -2.78
N ALA A 90 -14.42 -25.43 -2.77
CA ALA A 90 -15.67 -25.77 -3.45
C ALA A 90 -15.65 -25.47 -4.96
N GLY A 91 -14.51 -25.02 -5.54
CA GLY A 91 -14.38 -24.72 -6.96
C GLY A 91 -15.01 -23.39 -7.39
N LYS A 92 -15.23 -22.47 -6.45
CA LYS A 92 -15.70 -21.10 -6.73
C LYS A 92 -14.51 -20.15 -6.79
N SER A 93 -14.47 -19.28 -7.81
CA SER A 93 -13.47 -18.20 -7.86
C SER A 93 -13.75 -17.17 -6.77
N VAL A 94 -12.70 -16.50 -6.31
CA VAL A 94 -12.82 -15.48 -5.28
C VAL A 94 -12.16 -14.17 -5.72
N VAL A 95 -12.84 -13.06 -5.43
CA VAL A 95 -12.31 -11.70 -5.58
C VAL A 95 -12.36 -11.02 -4.21
N THR A 96 -11.27 -10.36 -3.80
CA THR A 96 -11.21 -9.68 -2.50
C THR A 96 -10.54 -8.31 -2.55
N SER A 97 -10.94 -7.41 -1.66
CA SER A 97 -10.23 -6.15 -1.39
C SER A 97 -9.42 -6.18 -0.09
N ASN A 98 -9.34 -7.33 0.57
CA ASN A 98 -8.85 -7.48 1.93
C ASN A 98 -7.34 -7.68 1.97
N LYS A 99 -6.60 -6.56 2.08
CA LYS A 99 -5.13 -6.58 2.16
C LYS A 99 -4.58 -7.41 3.32
N ALA A 100 -5.28 -7.42 4.47
CA ALA A 100 -4.82 -8.17 5.64
C ALA A 100 -4.91 -9.69 5.40
N LEU A 101 -5.97 -10.14 4.76
CA LEU A 101 -6.13 -11.52 4.32
C LEU A 101 -5.04 -11.91 3.32
N VAL A 102 -4.85 -11.09 2.28
CA VAL A 102 -3.88 -11.38 1.19
C VAL A 102 -2.45 -11.38 1.71
N ALA A 103 -2.04 -10.39 2.51
CA ALA A 103 -0.69 -10.32 3.07
C ALA A 103 -0.37 -11.51 3.98
N LYS A 104 -1.37 -12.02 4.72
CA LYS A 104 -1.16 -13.10 5.70
C LYS A 104 -1.36 -14.50 5.12
N HIS A 105 -2.35 -14.69 4.27
CA HIS A 105 -2.79 -16.01 3.79
C HIS A 105 -2.74 -16.15 2.27
N GLY A 106 -2.29 -15.13 1.54
CA GLY A 106 -2.30 -15.08 0.07
C GLY A 106 -1.65 -16.30 -0.58
N SER A 107 -0.48 -16.73 -0.07
CA SER A 107 0.25 -17.89 -0.62
C SER A 107 -0.57 -19.18 -0.59
N ALA A 108 -1.18 -19.49 0.57
CA ALA A 108 -2.00 -20.69 0.72
C ALA A 108 -3.30 -20.62 -0.11
N LEU A 109 -3.91 -19.42 -0.20
CA LEU A 109 -5.13 -19.21 -0.99
C LEU A 109 -4.85 -19.28 -2.49
N LEU A 110 -3.74 -18.72 -2.99
CA LEU A 110 -3.28 -18.84 -4.38
C LEU A 110 -3.00 -20.31 -4.74
N LYS A 111 -2.36 -21.07 -3.86
CA LYS A 111 -2.15 -22.51 -4.05
C LYS A 111 -3.46 -23.26 -4.17
N THR A 112 -4.40 -23.01 -3.24
CA THR A 112 -5.72 -23.65 -3.27
C THR A 112 -6.47 -23.30 -4.56
N ALA A 113 -6.44 -22.06 -5.00
CA ALA A 113 -7.06 -21.61 -6.25
C ALA A 113 -6.49 -22.35 -7.45
N ARG A 114 -5.16 -22.48 -7.53
CA ARG A 114 -4.45 -23.21 -8.57
C ARG A 114 -4.83 -24.69 -8.59
N GLU A 115 -4.80 -25.36 -7.44
CA GLU A 115 -5.16 -26.79 -7.31
C GLU A 115 -6.61 -27.08 -7.74
N LYS A 116 -7.50 -26.10 -7.58
CA LYS A 116 -8.91 -26.18 -7.95
C LYS A 116 -9.20 -25.60 -9.34
N ASN A 117 -8.20 -25.05 -10.03
CA ASN A 117 -8.33 -24.38 -11.34
C ASN A 117 -9.39 -23.27 -11.34
N VAL A 118 -9.40 -22.47 -10.29
CA VAL A 118 -10.23 -21.27 -10.09
C VAL A 118 -9.35 -20.06 -9.83
N ASN A 119 -9.92 -18.86 -9.88
CA ASN A 119 -9.17 -17.62 -9.68
C ASN A 119 -9.29 -17.10 -8.25
N PHE A 120 -8.18 -16.59 -7.70
CA PHE A 120 -8.15 -15.76 -6.52
C PHE A 120 -7.53 -14.41 -6.88
N LEU A 121 -8.36 -13.37 -7.05
CA LEU A 121 -7.95 -12.04 -7.50
C LEU A 121 -8.17 -11.00 -6.39
N PHE A 122 -7.27 -10.01 -6.32
CA PHE A 122 -7.25 -9.06 -5.22
C PHE A 122 -6.71 -7.67 -5.61
N GLU A 123 -7.01 -7.19 -6.82
CA GLU A 123 -6.57 -5.87 -7.32
C GLU A 123 -6.83 -4.76 -6.30
N ALA A 124 -8.02 -4.75 -5.71
CA ALA A 124 -8.45 -3.73 -4.77
C ALA A 124 -7.75 -3.78 -3.40
N SER A 125 -6.89 -4.77 -3.15
CA SER A 125 -6.12 -4.89 -1.89
C SER A 125 -4.95 -3.91 -1.81
N VAL A 126 -4.45 -3.41 -2.96
CA VAL A 126 -3.37 -2.44 -3.04
C VAL A 126 -3.78 -1.28 -3.93
N GLY A 127 -3.63 -0.05 -3.43
CA GLY A 127 -3.90 1.16 -4.23
C GLY A 127 -5.39 1.42 -4.52
N GLY A 128 -6.32 0.69 -3.90
CA GLY A 128 -7.76 0.89 -4.05
C GLY A 128 -8.23 0.83 -5.50
N GLY A 129 -8.45 1.99 -6.13
CA GLY A 129 -8.85 2.08 -7.54
C GLY A 129 -7.70 2.08 -8.55
N ILE A 130 -6.45 2.04 -8.09
CA ILE A 130 -5.25 2.06 -8.95
C ILE A 130 -4.99 0.64 -9.49
N PRO A 131 -4.94 0.41 -10.82
CA PRO A 131 -4.80 -0.93 -11.40
C PRO A 131 -3.33 -1.39 -11.43
N ILE A 132 -2.69 -1.57 -10.27
CA ILE A 132 -1.27 -1.89 -10.18
C ILE A 132 -0.98 -3.39 -10.25
N LEU A 133 -1.75 -4.23 -9.55
CA LEU A 133 -1.44 -5.66 -9.49
C LEU A 133 -1.61 -6.31 -10.86
N ARG A 134 -2.68 -5.94 -11.58
CA ARG A 134 -2.91 -6.40 -12.95
C ARG A 134 -1.87 -5.85 -13.92
N ALA A 135 -1.43 -4.60 -13.74
CA ALA A 135 -0.37 -4.06 -14.56
C ALA A 135 0.92 -4.86 -14.39
N LEU A 136 1.33 -5.15 -13.17
CA LEU A 136 2.50 -6.00 -12.88
C LEU A 136 2.32 -7.42 -13.44
N GLY A 137 1.14 -8.03 -13.27
CA GLY A 137 0.88 -9.42 -13.68
C GLY A 137 0.58 -9.63 -15.16
N SER A 138 0.31 -8.57 -15.93
CA SER A 138 -0.08 -8.73 -17.35
C SER A 138 0.56 -7.74 -18.32
N SER A 139 0.69 -6.46 -17.93
CA SER A 139 1.17 -5.41 -18.85
C SER A 139 2.68 -5.21 -18.78
N LEU A 140 3.28 -5.46 -17.63
CA LEU A 140 4.71 -5.27 -17.36
C LEU A 140 5.49 -6.60 -17.31
N THR A 141 4.92 -7.67 -17.82
CA THR A 141 5.53 -9.03 -17.79
C THR A 141 6.77 -9.18 -18.67
N GLY A 142 7.06 -8.20 -19.52
CA GLY A 142 8.27 -8.18 -20.34
C GLY A 142 9.47 -7.53 -19.62
N ASP A 143 9.28 -6.98 -18.44
CA ASP A 143 10.28 -6.26 -17.68
C ASP A 143 10.65 -7.00 -16.40
N GLU A 144 11.92 -6.92 -16.04
CA GLU A 144 12.35 -7.15 -14.67
C GLU A 144 12.10 -5.85 -13.88
N ILE A 145 11.27 -5.95 -12.86
CA ILE A 145 10.97 -4.79 -12.02
C ILE A 145 12.10 -4.60 -11.02
N GLU A 146 12.86 -3.52 -11.18
CA GLU A 146 14.00 -3.19 -10.35
C GLU A 146 13.60 -2.54 -9.03
N GLU A 147 12.55 -1.70 -9.09
CA GLU A 147 12.07 -0.94 -7.94
C GLU A 147 10.56 -0.68 -8.02
N ILE A 148 9.91 -0.73 -6.86
CA ILE A 148 8.60 -0.13 -6.63
C ILE A 148 8.72 0.82 -5.43
N ALA A 149 8.29 2.07 -5.60
CA ALA A 149 8.12 3.02 -4.52
C ALA A 149 6.68 3.56 -4.55
N GLY A 150 6.03 3.65 -3.39
CA GLY A 150 4.62 4.05 -3.37
C GLY A 150 4.23 4.91 -2.19
N ILE A 151 3.36 5.88 -2.46
CA ILE A 151 2.54 6.55 -1.46
C ILE A 151 1.25 5.73 -1.37
N LEU A 152 1.21 4.77 -0.44
CA LEU A 152 0.18 3.74 -0.38
C LEU A 152 -0.90 3.97 0.68
N ASN A 153 -0.79 5.07 1.45
CA ASN A 153 -1.77 5.42 2.49
C ASN A 153 -2.23 6.87 2.32
N GLY A 154 -3.52 7.06 2.06
CA GLY A 154 -4.11 8.38 1.83
C GLY A 154 -4.18 9.26 3.08
N THR A 155 -4.39 8.67 4.26
CA THR A 155 -4.46 9.39 5.55
C THR A 155 -3.13 10.05 5.86
N THR A 156 -2.05 9.30 5.84
CA THR A 156 -0.70 9.83 6.11
C THR A 156 -0.26 10.82 5.05
N ASN A 157 -0.56 10.58 3.77
CA ASN A 157 -0.23 11.54 2.72
C ASN A 157 -1.01 12.86 2.89
N TYR A 158 -2.29 12.80 3.28
CA TYR A 158 -3.07 13.98 3.61
C TYR A 158 -2.43 14.76 4.77
N MET A 159 -2.09 14.06 5.86
CA MET A 159 -1.46 14.68 7.03
C MET A 159 -0.14 15.36 6.67
N MET A 160 0.76 14.66 5.98
CA MET A 160 2.04 15.19 5.54
C MET A 160 1.89 16.40 4.60
N THR A 161 0.89 16.36 3.70
CA THR A 161 0.57 17.47 2.80
C THR A 161 0.20 18.74 3.59
N ARG A 162 -0.67 18.62 4.61
CA ARG A 162 -1.10 19.74 5.44
C ARG A 162 0.05 20.30 6.29
N MET A 163 0.85 19.40 6.91
CA MET A 163 2.03 19.80 7.67
C MET A 163 3.03 20.55 6.80
N PHE A 164 3.28 20.08 5.58
CA PHE A 164 4.24 20.71 4.67
C PHE A 164 3.76 22.06 4.14
N TYR A 165 2.57 22.13 3.54
CA TYR A 165 2.12 23.35 2.85
C TYR A 165 1.56 24.41 3.80
N GLU A 166 0.91 24.02 4.88
CA GLU A 166 0.20 24.93 5.78
C GLU A 166 0.92 25.13 7.12
N GLY A 167 1.96 24.33 7.41
CA GLY A 167 2.69 24.42 8.68
C GLY A 167 1.89 23.94 9.88
N ALA A 168 0.81 23.18 9.66
CA ALA A 168 0.00 22.63 10.72
C ALA A 168 0.77 21.55 11.49
N ASN A 169 0.49 21.42 12.80
CA ASN A 169 1.13 20.39 13.60
C ASN A 169 0.43 19.03 13.47
N TYR A 170 1.15 17.96 13.80
CA TYR A 170 0.69 16.58 13.68
C TYR A 170 -0.68 16.33 14.35
N GLU A 171 -0.84 16.75 15.61
CA GLU A 171 -2.04 16.52 16.41
C GLU A 171 -3.28 17.23 15.85
N GLU A 172 -3.08 18.44 15.33
CA GLU A 172 -4.15 19.22 14.71
C GLU A 172 -4.64 18.53 13.43
N VAL A 173 -3.71 18.13 12.58
CA VAL A 173 -4.04 17.50 11.29
C VAL A 173 -4.63 16.11 11.49
N LEU A 174 -4.20 15.36 12.49
CA LEU A 174 -4.79 14.06 12.82
C LEU A 174 -6.26 14.22 13.23
N ARG A 175 -6.57 15.18 14.11
CA ARG A 175 -7.95 15.47 14.51
C ARG A 175 -8.82 15.88 13.32
N GLU A 176 -8.26 16.65 12.41
CA GLU A 176 -8.95 17.05 11.18
C GLU A 176 -9.19 15.86 10.25
N ALA A 177 -8.20 14.99 10.05
CA ALA A 177 -8.33 13.77 9.28
C ALA A 177 -9.44 12.86 9.83
N GLN A 178 -9.51 12.71 11.15
CA GLN A 178 -10.58 11.97 11.83
C GLN A 178 -11.96 12.62 11.61
N LYS A 179 -12.07 13.94 11.76
CA LYS A 179 -13.30 14.69 11.52
C LYS A 179 -13.82 14.55 10.09
N ASN A 180 -12.90 14.53 9.13
CA ASN A 180 -13.22 14.39 7.71
C ASN A 180 -13.44 12.94 7.27
N GLY A 181 -13.27 11.97 8.17
CA GLY A 181 -13.44 10.54 7.89
C GLY A 181 -12.29 9.92 7.10
N PHE A 182 -11.13 10.58 7.05
CA PHE A 182 -9.91 10.03 6.43
C PHE A 182 -9.15 9.12 7.39
N ALA A 183 -9.25 9.35 8.70
CA ALA A 183 -8.70 8.50 9.75
C ALA A 183 -9.81 7.97 10.66
N GLU A 184 -9.66 6.75 11.13
CA GLU A 184 -10.53 6.16 12.15
C GLU A 184 -10.19 6.69 13.56
N ALA A 185 -11.01 6.33 14.56
CA ALA A 185 -10.76 6.71 15.95
C ALA A 185 -9.42 6.15 16.47
N ASP A 186 -9.06 4.93 16.06
CA ASP A 186 -7.72 4.36 16.22
C ASP A 186 -6.96 4.44 14.89
N PRO A 187 -6.09 5.43 14.69
CA PRO A 187 -5.37 5.64 13.43
C PRO A 187 -4.05 4.85 13.36
N THR A 188 -3.72 4.03 14.36
CA THR A 188 -2.42 3.37 14.53
C THR A 188 -1.96 2.66 13.26
N ALA A 189 -2.85 1.90 12.61
CA ALA A 189 -2.51 1.17 11.39
C ALA A 189 -2.05 2.09 10.24
N ASP A 190 -2.57 3.31 10.18
CA ASP A 190 -2.19 4.32 9.19
C ASP A 190 -0.90 5.02 9.61
N VAL A 191 -0.91 5.68 10.78
CA VAL A 191 0.16 6.60 11.19
C VAL A 191 1.47 5.90 11.55
N GLU A 192 1.42 4.62 11.97
CA GLU A 192 2.61 3.77 12.19
C GLU A 192 3.05 3.00 10.93
N GLY A 193 2.42 3.25 9.77
CA GLY A 193 2.82 2.69 8.48
C GLY A 193 2.41 1.23 8.22
N GLN A 194 1.65 0.60 9.12
CA GLN A 194 1.28 -0.83 9.01
C GLN A 194 0.40 -1.12 7.78
N ASP A 195 -0.47 -0.19 7.39
CA ASP A 195 -1.28 -0.30 6.18
C ASP A 195 -0.39 -0.33 4.92
N ALA A 196 0.55 0.61 4.82
CA ALA A 196 1.52 0.67 3.73
C ALA A 196 2.44 -0.57 3.71
N CYS A 197 2.84 -1.07 4.89
CA CYS A 197 3.64 -2.28 5.04
C CYS A 197 2.96 -3.52 4.45
N ARG A 198 1.69 -3.76 4.75
CA ARG A 198 0.95 -4.90 4.16
C ARG A 198 0.85 -4.78 2.64
N LYS A 199 0.68 -3.57 2.11
CA LYS A 199 0.58 -3.33 0.66
C LYS A 199 1.91 -3.54 -0.04
N ILE A 200 3.02 -3.06 0.52
CA ILE A 200 4.34 -3.29 -0.10
C ILE A 200 4.76 -4.76 -0.02
N ALA A 201 4.36 -5.49 1.04
CA ALA A 201 4.58 -6.94 1.11
C ALA A 201 3.91 -7.69 -0.04
N ILE A 202 2.67 -7.31 -0.40
CA ILE A 202 1.96 -7.87 -1.54
C ILE A 202 2.69 -7.54 -2.85
N LEU A 203 3.10 -6.29 -3.06
CA LEU A 203 3.83 -5.87 -4.26
C LEU A 203 5.19 -6.58 -4.38
N ALA A 204 5.94 -6.66 -3.27
CA ALA A 204 7.21 -7.35 -3.20
C ALA A 204 7.06 -8.87 -3.47
N SER A 205 5.97 -9.48 -2.99
CA SER A 205 5.66 -10.89 -3.29
C SER A 205 5.39 -11.11 -4.78
N ILE A 206 4.70 -10.16 -5.43
CA ILE A 206 4.40 -10.24 -6.88
C ILE A 206 5.69 -10.17 -7.71
N ILE A 207 6.56 -9.18 -7.46
CA ILE A 207 7.76 -8.99 -8.28
C ILE A 207 8.83 -10.06 -8.03
N SER A 208 8.88 -10.62 -6.81
CA SER A 208 9.82 -11.71 -6.49
C SER A 208 9.31 -13.10 -6.85
N GLY A 209 8.00 -13.27 -7.06
CA GLY A 209 7.37 -14.59 -7.23
C GLY A 209 7.40 -15.47 -5.98
N LYS A 210 7.77 -14.92 -4.82
CA LYS A 210 7.89 -15.59 -3.51
C LYS A 210 7.11 -14.85 -2.45
N TYR A 211 6.73 -15.54 -1.39
CA TYR A 211 6.04 -14.93 -0.26
C TYR A 211 6.96 -14.02 0.53
N VAL A 212 6.57 -12.77 0.71
CA VAL A 212 7.20 -11.77 1.58
C VAL A 212 6.36 -11.61 2.83
N ASP A 213 6.98 -11.87 3.98
CA ASP A 213 6.33 -11.74 5.29
C ASP A 213 6.35 -10.27 5.71
N PHE A 214 5.18 -9.65 5.80
CA PHE A 214 5.07 -8.24 6.18
C PHE A 214 5.58 -7.96 7.60
N GLU A 215 5.63 -8.97 8.49
CA GLU A 215 6.15 -8.83 9.85
C GLU A 215 7.69 -8.66 9.88
N GLU A 216 8.39 -9.02 8.80
CA GLU A 216 9.84 -8.83 8.65
C GLU A 216 10.22 -7.52 7.94
N ILE A 217 9.24 -6.77 7.43
CA ILE A 217 9.48 -5.49 6.77
C ILE A 217 9.71 -4.38 7.81
N TYR A 218 10.86 -3.70 7.70
CA TYR A 218 11.09 -2.50 8.49
C TYR A 218 10.00 -1.46 8.24
N THR A 219 9.37 -1.00 9.31
CA THR A 219 8.25 -0.06 9.22
C THR A 219 8.42 1.06 10.23
N GLU A 220 8.53 2.28 9.72
CA GLU A 220 8.56 3.53 10.47
C GLU A 220 7.41 4.42 9.99
N GLY A 221 6.55 4.84 10.92
CA GLY A 221 5.41 5.72 10.65
C GLY A 221 5.77 7.20 10.66
N ILE A 222 4.74 8.04 10.69
CA ILE A 222 4.88 9.51 10.65
C ILE A 222 4.75 10.18 12.02
N THR A 223 4.58 9.42 13.09
CA THR A 223 4.30 9.94 14.44
C THR A 223 5.45 10.78 15.03
N LYS A 224 6.66 10.60 14.50
CA LYS A 224 7.85 11.37 14.92
C LYS A 224 8.12 12.59 14.04
N ILE A 225 7.41 12.77 12.95
CA ILE A 225 7.59 13.91 12.04
C ILE A 225 7.04 15.17 12.69
N THR A 226 7.86 16.22 12.73
CA THR A 226 7.54 17.48 13.37
C THR A 226 7.44 18.64 12.37
N THR A 227 6.97 19.79 12.82
CA THR A 227 6.94 21.03 12.02
C THR A 227 8.34 21.51 11.66
N GLU A 228 9.32 21.25 12.53
CA GLU A 228 10.73 21.57 12.28
C GLU A 228 11.29 20.70 11.14
N ASP A 229 10.96 19.41 11.08
CA ASP A 229 11.35 18.55 9.94
C ASP A 229 10.84 19.12 8.62
N MET A 230 9.60 19.64 8.61
CA MET A 230 9.03 20.30 7.43
C MET A 230 9.75 21.61 7.06
N GLN A 231 10.29 22.33 8.05
CA GLN A 231 11.10 23.53 7.79
C GLN A 231 12.43 23.16 7.12
N TYR A 232 13.10 22.12 7.61
CA TYR A 232 14.32 21.61 6.98
C TYR A 232 14.07 21.06 5.57
N ALA A 233 12.99 20.35 5.35
CA ALA A 233 12.58 19.89 4.03
C ALA A 233 12.40 21.08 3.05
N LYS A 234 11.72 22.14 3.49
CA LYS A 234 11.54 23.38 2.70
C LYS A 234 12.86 24.08 2.41
N ALA A 235 13.76 24.17 3.40
CA ALA A 235 15.08 24.78 3.24
C ALA A 235 15.94 24.02 2.23
N LEU A 236 15.71 22.71 2.07
CA LEU A 236 16.35 21.88 1.06
C LEU A 236 15.65 21.93 -0.31
N GLY A 237 14.44 22.51 -0.42
CA GLY A 237 13.62 22.43 -1.62
C GLY A 237 12.97 21.06 -1.85
N MET A 238 12.84 20.28 -0.77
CA MET A 238 12.35 18.89 -0.77
C MET A 238 11.00 18.77 -0.05
N ASN A 239 10.36 17.61 -0.17
CA ASN A 239 9.12 17.28 0.54
C ASN A 239 9.26 15.92 1.24
N ILE A 240 8.68 15.77 2.43
CA ILE A 240 8.69 14.51 3.16
C ILE A 240 7.43 13.71 2.79
N LYS A 241 7.62 12.45 2.38
CA LYS A 241 6.54 11.51 2.10
C LYS A 241 6.74 10.23 2.90
N LEU A 242 5.66 9.58 3.32
CA LEU A 242 5.74 8.20 3.79
C LEU A 242 5.81 7.29 2.57
N LEU A 243 6.97 6.75 2.28
CA LEU A 243 7.16 5.79 1.18
C LEU A 243 7.15 4.36 1.68
N ALA A 244 6.47 3.52 0.92
CA ALA A 244 6.63 2.08 0.97
C ALA A 244 7.43 1.69 -0.27
N GLU A 245 8.61 1.11 -0.08
CA GLU A 245 9.52 0.77 -1.17
C GLU A 245 9.90 -0.71 -1.15
N CYS A 246 10.12 -1.29 -2.32
CA CYS A 246 10.89 -2.52 -2.47
C CYS A 246 11.79 -2.40 -3.70
N LYS A 247 13.05 -2.83 -3.55
CA LYS A 247 14.06 -2.73 -4.61
C LYS A 247 15.13 -3.79 -4.45
N HIS A 248 15.78 -4.12 -5.55
CA HIS A 248 16.93 -5.02 -5.52
C HIS A 248 18.16 -4.33 -4.94
N VAL A 249 18.80 -5.01 -3.97
CA VAL A 249 20.05 -4.59 -3.32
C VAL A 249 20.97 -5.82 -3.29
N ASP A 250 22.13 -5.75 -3.92
CA ASP A 250 23.13 -6.84 -3.98
C ASP A 250 22.55 -8.21 -4.40
N GLY A 251 21.59 -8.20 -5.32
CA GLY A 251 20.94 -9.41 -5.85
C GLY A 251 19.84 -10.00 -4.96
N THR A 252 19.48 -9.33 -3.87
CA THR A 252 18.39 -9.68 -2.96
C THR A 252 17.37 -8.54 -2.93
N LEU A 253 16.13 -8.82 -2.56
CA LEU A 253 15.09 -7.80 -2.46
C LEU A 253 15.08 -7.19 -1.05
N TYR A 254 15.20 -5.87 -0.98
CA TYR A 254 14.87 -5.08 0.20
C TYR A 254 13.40 -4.63 0.13
N ALA A 255 12.73 -4.54 1.28
CA ALA A 255 11.44 -3.87 1.41
C ALA A 255 11.38 -3.08 2.71
N GLY A 256 10.76 -1.88 2.67
CA GLY A 256 10.65 -1.01 3.84
C GLY A 256 9.55 0.03 3.71
N VAL A 257 9.15 0.59 4.86
CA VAL A 257 8.23 1.74 4.94
C VAL A 257 8.87 2.77 5.87
N ALA A 258 9.05 3.99 5.39
CA ALA A 258 9.61 5.06 6.19
C ALA A 258 9.26 6.45 5.62
N PRO A 259 9.33 7.51 6.43
CA PRO A 259 9.40 8.89 5.94
C PRO A 259 10.69 9.11 5.13
N VAL A 260 10.55 9.71 3.95
CA VAL A 260 11.65 9.98 3.02
C VAL A 260 11.51 11.38 2.44
N LEU A 261 12.62 12.10 2.33
CA LEU A 261 12.74 13.37 1.62
C LEU A 261 12.86 13.13 0.12
N LEU A 262 11.97 13.72 -0.65
CA LEU A 262 11.94 13.66 -2.11
C LEU A 262 12.33 14.98 -2.74
N HIS A 263 13.17 14.97 -3.76
CA HIS A 263 13.44 16.10 -4.63
C HIS A 263 12.23 16.48 -5.48
N ALA A 264 12.17 17.74 -5.93
CA ALA A 264 11.07 18.25 -6.73
C ALA A 264 10.89 17.53 -8.09
N GLU A 265 11.96 16.96 -8.63
CA GLU A 265 11.99 16.18 -9.86
C GLU A 265 11.44 14.76 -9.70
N HIS A 266 11.38 14.25 -8.47
CA HIS A 266 10.88 12.90 -8.22
C HIS A 266 9.37 12.80 -8.52
N PRO A 267 8.89 11.81 -9.30
CA PRO A 267 7.48 11.71 -9.70
C PRO A 267 6.49 11.73 -8.53
N LEU A 268 6.86 11.15 -7.38
CA LEU A 268 6.02 11.10 -6.18
C LEU A 268 5.99 12.41 -5.38
N TYR A 269 6.86 13.37 -5.65
CA TYR A 269 6.93 14.65 -4.91
C TYR A 269 5.60 15.40 -4.91
N SER A 270 4.94 15.47 -6.07
CA SER A 270 3.71 16.22 -6.28
C SER A 270 2.43 15.46 -5.91
N VAL A 271 2.53 14.22 -5.45
CA VAL A 271 1.38 13.43 -5.01
C VAL A 271 0.93 13.92 -3.63
N ASN A 272 -0.15 14.69 -3.58
CA ASN A 272 -0.64 15.37 -2.39
C ASN A 272 -2.06 14.97 -2.01
N GLY A 273 -2.50 15.37 -0.81
CA GLY A 273 -3.84 15.11 -0.28
C GLY A 273 -4.07 13.63 -0.01
N VAL A 274 -5.26 13.14 -0.30
CA VAL A 274 -5.67 11.74 -0.06
C VAL A 274 -5.29 10.78 -1.18
N PHE A 275 -4.62 11.28 -2.22
CA PHE A 275 -4.26 10.48 -3.37
C PHE A 275 -3.07 9.56 -3.08
N ASN A 276 -3.08 8.43 -3.77
CA ASN A 276 -1.99 7.46 -3.77
C ASN A 276 -1.31 7.44 -5.13
N ALA A 277 -0.06 6.98 -5.15
CA ALA A 277 0.64 6.65 -6.38
C ALA A 277 1.62 5.51 -6.14
N VAL A 278 1.85 4.73 -7.18
CA VAL A 278 2.85 3.67 -7.24
C VAL A 278 3.78 3.98 -8.40
N PHE A 279 5.02 4.24 -8.09
CA PHE A 279 6.13 4.37 -9.04
C PHE A 279 6.73 2.99 -9.24
N VAL A 280 7.03 2.64 -10.48
CA VAL A 280 7.61 1.35 -10.90
C VAL A 280 8.76 1.64 -11.84
N LYS A 281 9.90 1.06 -11.57
CA LYS A 281 11.08 1.10 -12.44
C LYS A 281 11.32 -0.28 -13.02
N GLY A 282 11.24 -0.39 -14.35
CA GLY A 282 11.52 -1.60 -15.09
C GLY A 282 12.83 -1.46 -15.86
N ASN A 283 13.56 -2.56 -16.04
CA ASN A 283 14.87 -2.58 -16.70
C ASN A 283 14.81 -2.17 -18.19
N MET A 284 13.67 -2.32 -18.85
CA MET A 284 13.48 -1.96 -20.28
C MET A 284 12.48 -0.83 -20.46
N LEU A 285 11.40 -0.85 -19.68
CA LEU A 285 10.38 0.20 -19.70
C LEU A 285 10.93 1.55 -19.17
N GLY A 286 11.86 1.50 -18.21
CA GLY A 286 12.21 2.66 -17.40
C GLY A 286 11.12 2.98 -16.37
N ASP A 287 10.83 4.26 -16.20
CA ASP A 287 9.93 4.75 -15.17
C ASP A 287 8.46 4.75 -15.60
N ALA A 288 7.61 4.22 -14.77
CA ALA A 288 6.17 4.32 -14.90
C ALA A 288 5.53 4.70 -13.56
N MET A 289 4.44 5.46 -13.59
CA MET A 289 3.70 5.81 -12.40
C MET A 289 2.20 5.58 -12.58
N PHE A 290 1.60 4.96 -11.56
CA PHE A 290 0.16 4.74 -11.45
C PHE A 290 -0.38 5.63 -10.33
N TYR A 291 -1.31 6.52 -10.67
CA TYR A 291 -1.84 7.53 -9.75
C TYR A 291 -3.36 7.47 -9.69
N GLY A 292 -3.93 7.64 -8.50
CA GLY A 292 -5.38 7.67 -8.33
C GLY A 292 -5.84 7.67 -6.88
N SER A 293 -7.12 7.34 -6.69
CA SER A 293 -7.72 7.21 -5.36
C SER A 293 -7.34 5.88 -4.73
N GLY A 294 -6.52 5.92 -3.68
CA GLY A 294 -6.05 4.74 -2.95
C GLY A 294 -7.10 4.08 -2.05
N ALA A 295 -8.26 4.71 -1.87
CA ALA A 295 -9.39 4.22 -1.08
C ALA A 295 -10.69 4.88 -1.56
N GLY A 296 -11.83 4.45 -1.00
CA GLY A 296 -13.14 5.03 -1.26
C GLY A 296 -14.11 4.01 -1.86
N LYS A 297 -15.41 4.26 -1.67
CA LYS A 297 -16.50 3.35 -2.07
C LYS A 297 -16.40 2.92 -3.53
N LEU A 298 -16.49 3.87 -4.45
CA LEU A 298 -16.53 3.59 -5.89
C LEU A 298 -15.17 3.24 -6.50
N PRO A 299 -14.05 3.90 -6.15
CA PRO A 299 -12.74 3.50 -6.66
C PRO A 299 -12.39 2.05 -6.32
N THR A 300 -12.53 1.64 -5.05
CA THR A 300 -12.25 0.26 -4.61
C THR A 300 -13.23 -0.73 -5.25
N ALA A 301 -14.52 -0.39 -5.29
CA ALA A 301 -15.53 -1.23 -5.96
C ALA A 301 -15.26 -1.40 -7.46
N SER A 302 -14.77 -0.38 -8.14
CA SER A 302 -14.39 -0.45 -9.55
C SER A 302 -13.28 -1.49 -9.81
N ALA A 303 -12.25 -1.53 -8.95
CA ALA A 303 -11.19 -2.53 -9.03
C ALA A 303 -11.72 -3.94 -8.75
N VAL A 304 -12.59 -4.11 -7.74
CA VAL A 304 -13.26 -5.39 -7.45
C VAL A 304 -14.09 -5.85 -8.67
N VAL A 305 -14.87 -4.96 -9.27
CA VAL A 305 -15.69 -5.32 -10.46
C VAL A 305 -14.82 -5.65 -11.67
N ALA A 306 -13.67 -4.98 -11.82
CA ALA A 306 -12.71 -5.32 -12.86
C ALA A 306 -12.16 -6.75 -12.70
N ASP A 307 -11.92 -7.18 -11.44
CA ASP A 307 -11.51 -8.56 -11.15
C ASP A 307 -12.65 -9.55 -11.42
N ILE A 308 -13.90 -9.23 -11.06
CA ILE A 308 -15.06 -10.07 -11.40
C ILE A 308 -15.16 -10.28 -12.91
N VAL A 309 -15.02 -9.19 -13.69
CA VAL A 309 -15.03 -9.28 -15.17
C VAL A 309 -13.88 -10.15 -15.69
N ALA A 310 -12.68 -10.01 -15.12
CA ALA A 310 -11.53 -10.82 -15.50
C ALA A 310 -11.76 -12.31 -15.23
N VAL A 311 -12.35 -12.67 -14.09
CA VAL A 311 -12.73 -14.06 -13.78
C VAL A 311 -13.73 -14.58 -14.80
N VAL A 312 -14.79 -13.80 -15.11
CA VAL A 312 -15.83 -14.21 -16.08
C VAL A 312 -15.24 -14.46 -17.47
N GLN A 313 -14.31 -13.60 -17.90
CA GLN A 313 -13.64 -13.75 -19.22
C GLN A 313 -12.69 -14.95 -19.29
N ASN A 314 -12.23 -15.46 -18.15
CA ASN A 314 -11.20 -16.50 -18.06
C ASN A 314 -11.63 -17.69 -17.20
N GLN A 315 -12.90 -18.10 -17.32
CA GLN A 315 -13.42 -19.27 -16.62
C GLN A 315 -12.59 -20.53 -16.94
N GLY A 316 -12.27 -21.31 -15.91
CA GLY A 316 -11.47 -22.53 -16.05
C GLY A 316 -10.00 -22.30 -16.38
N ARG A 317 -9.48 -21.08 -16.17
CA ARG A 317 -8.07 -20.73 -16.29
C ARG A 317 -7.64 -19.93 -15.08
N ASP A 318 -6.52 -20.29 -14.48
CA ASP A 318 -5.82 -19.46 -13.50
C ASP A 318 -5.04 -18.36 -14.24
N ILE A 319 -5.41 -17.09 -14.03
CA ILE A 319 -4.87 -15.96 -14.79
C ILE A 319 -3.84 -15.13 -14.04
N MET A 320 -3.71 -15.30 -12.73
CA MET A 320 -2.81 -14.49 -11.91
C MET A 320 -2.18 -15.31 -10.78
N ASN A 321 -1.19 -16.10 -11.18
CA ASN A 321 -0.40 -16.86 -10.24
C ASN A 321 0.81 -16.07 -9.78
N PHE A 322 0.57 -15.13 -8.87
CA PHE A 322 1.55 -14.11 -8.52
C PHE A 322 2.79 -14.64 -7.81
N TRP A 323 2.65 -15.50 -6.78
CA TRP A 323 3.80 -16.01 -6.01
C TRP A 323 3.55 -17.42 -5.45
N SER A 324 4.63 -18.07 -5.07
CA SER A 324 4.65 -19.40 -4.45
C SER A 324 4.56 -19.31 -2.91
N GLU A 325 4.50 -20.48 -2.24
CA GLU A 325 4.60 -20.56 -0.77
C GLU A 325 6.05 -20.40 -0.27
N GLU A 326 7.05 -20.39 -1.15
CA GLU A 326 8.44 -20.19 -0.76
C GLU A 326 8.62 -18.79 -0.19
N LYS A 327 9.10 -18.73 1.06
CA LYS A 327 9.37 -17.47 1.73
C LYS A 327 10.63 -16.82 1.19
N LEU A 328 10.54 -15.55 0.81
CA LEU A 328 11.70 -14.74 0.47
C LEU A 328 12.37 -14.24 1.75
N THR A 329 13.69 -14.36 1.83
CA THR A 329 14.48 -13.65 2.84
C THR A 329 14.80 -12.27 2.30
N LEU A 330 14.33 -11.24 2.99
CA LEU A 330 14.61 -9.85 2.62
C LEU A 330 16.07 -9.46 2.95
N GLU A 331 16.61 -8.51 2.21
CA GLU A 331 17.88 -7.90 2.55
C GLU A 331 17.75 -7.04 3.79
N ASP A 332 18.82 -7.03 4.59
CA ASP A 332 18.86 -6.26 5.82
C ASP A 332 18.92 -4.75 5.51
N ARG A 333 18.10 -3.97 6.22
CA ARG A 333 18.06 -2.51 6.10
C ARG A 333 19.42 -1.85 6.28
N SER A 334 20.25 -2.39 7.16
CA SER A 334 21.59 -1.84 7.43
C SER A 334 22.50 -1.78 6.21
N LYS A 335 22.20 -2.55 5.16
CA LYS A 335 22.95 -2.57 3.89
C LYS A 335 22.40 -1.59 2.85
N THR A 336 21.22 -1.03 3.04
CA THR A 336 20.69 -0.04 2.10
C THR A 336 21.47 1.26 2.20
N SER A 337 21.83 1.84 1.06
CA SER A 337 22.62 3.08 0.99
C SER A 337 21.70 4.25 0.64
N LYS A 338 21.76 5.31 1.45
CA LYS A 338 21.03 6.57 1.25
C LYS A 338 21.84 7.75 1.82
N LYS A 339 21.42 8.97 1.51
CA LYS A 339 21.79 10.17 2.27
C LYS A 339 20.81 10.31 3.43
N PHE A 340 21.22 11.02 4.47
CA PHE A 340 20.41 11.26 5.66
C PHE A 340 20.40 12.74 6.00
N LEU A 341 19.22 13.34 6.11
CA LEU A 341 19.06 14.60 6.79
C LEU A 341 19.05 14.32 8.29
N VAL A 342 20.00 14.93 9.00
CA VAL A 342 20.14 14.79 10.45
C VAL A 342 19.90 16.14 11.10
N ARG A 343 18.93 16.22 12.02
CA ARG A 343 18.72 17.38 12.88
C ARG A 343 19.44 17.17 14.18
N ILE A 344 20.19 18.18 14.61
CA ILE A 344 21.03 18.09 15.79
C ILE A 344 20.92 19.35 16.65
N ARG A 345 20.80 19.18 17.97
CA ARG A 345 20.78 20.27 18.93
C ARG A 345 22.15 20.85 19.10
N GLY A 346 22.26 22.18 19.15
CA GLY A 346 23.50 22.86 19.45
C GLY A 346 23.83 23.97 18.44
N ASN A 347 25.10 24.38 18.45
CA ASN A 347 25.64 25.39 17.55
C ASN A 347 26.51 24.70 16.48
N GLU A 348 26.30 25.05 15.21
CA GLU A 348 27.03 24.49 14.08
C GLU A 348 28.53 24.64 14.23
N ASP A 349 29.02 25.86 14.58
CA ASP A 349 30.46 26.13 14.69
C ASP A 349 31.15 25.23 15.70
N ALA A 350 30.44 24.84 16.78
CA ALA A 350 30.98 23.97 17.81
C ALA A 350 31.08 22.49 17.40
N LEU A 351 30.23 22.05 16.51
CA LEU A 351 30.13 20.64 16.14
C LEU A 351 30.62 20.32 14.69
N LYS A 352 30.78 21.35 13.87
CA LYS A 352 31.12 21.24 12.44
C LYS A 352 32.35 20.37 12.15
N GLU A 353 33.44 20.62 12.86
CA GLU A 353 34.69 19.88 12.67
C GLU A 353 34.52 18.40 13.05
N ARG A 354 33.86 18.13 14.20
CA ARG A 354 33.59 16.76 14.65
C ARG A 354 32.69 16.01 13.67
N ILE A 355 31.59 16.64 13.22
CA ILE A 355 30.67 16.06 12.25
C ILE A 355 31.39 15.76 10.92
N GLY A 356 32.20 16.70 10.42
CA GLY A 356 32.97 16.50 9.21
C GLY A 356 33.99 15.35 9.30
N ASN A 357 34.64 15.19 10.47
CA ASN A 357 35.58 14.09 10.71
C ASN A 357 34.87 12.71 10.73
N ASP A 358 33.68 12.65 11.34
CA ASP A 358 32.97 11.39 11.53
C ASP A 358 32.10 10.98 10.33
N PHE A 359 31.35 11.94 9.73
CA PHE A 359 30.41 11.66 8.62
C PHE A 359 31.00 11.96 7.24
N GLY A 360 32.14 12.65 7.16
CA GLY A 360 32.77 13.02 5.88
C GLY A 360 32.26 14.37 5.35
N GLU A 361 32.16 14.51 4.03
CA GLU A 361 31.76 15.75 3.38
C GLU A 361 30.24 15.94 3.48
N VAL A 362 29.78 16.56 4.58
CA VAL A 362 28.38 16.86 4.83
C VAL A 362 27.97 18.23 4.29
N ARG A 363 26.70 18.38 3.92
CA ARG A 363 26.08 19.67 3.60
C ARG A 363 25.30 20.18 4.81
N PHE A 364 25.74 21.26 5.42
CA PHE A 364 25.00 21.92 6.51
C PHE A 364 23.76 22.66 6.00
N VAL A 365 22.69 22.68 6.80
CA VAL A 365 21.39 23.23 6.45
C VAL A 365 20.87 24.07 7.61
N GLU A 366 20.58 25.34 7.35
CA GLU A 366 19.87 26.22 8.26
C GLU A 366 18.40 26.32 7.84
N ALA A 367 17.49 26.02 8.76
CA ALA A 367 16.05 26.12 8.55
C ALA A 367 15.37 27.21 9.41
N GLY A 368 16.15 28.03 10.10
CA GLY A 368 15.64 29.08 10.97
C GLY A 368 15.05 28.58 12.30
N VAL A 369 15.40 27.37 12.71
CA VAL A 369 14.96 26.76 13.97
C VAL A 369 15.99 27.08 15.08
N ASN A 370 15.53 27.67 16.18
CA ASN A 370 16.41 28.11 17.25
C ASN A 370 17.00 26.92 18.03
N GLY A 371 18.32 26.95 18.28
CA GLY A 371 19.00 25.99 19.14
C GLY A 371 19.31 24.66 18.52
N GLU A 372 19.09 24.52 17.22
CA GLU A 372 19.45 23.35 16.41
C GLU A 372 19.90 23.77 15.01
N PHE A 373 20.57 22.87 14.33
CA PHE A 373 20.88 22.96 12.92
C PHE A 373 20.74 21.56 12.26
N GLY A 374 20.79 21.51 10.94
CA GLY A 374 20.75 20.26 10.21
C GLY A 374 21.98 20.03 9.37
N PHE A 375 22.23 18.79 8.99
CA PHE A 375 23.17 18.45 7.94
C PHE A 375 22.67 17.25 7.14
N VAL A 376 23.06 17.19 5.87
CA VAL A 376 22.83 16.04 4.98
C VAL A 376 24.16 15.30 4.82
N THR A 377 24.14 14.00 5.08
CA THR A 377 25.33 13.15 4.95
C THR A 377 25.66 12.88 3.46
N PRO A 378 26.90 12.49 3.12
CA PRO A 378 27.14 11.78 1.88
C PRO A 378 26.35 10.45 1.87
N VAL A 379 26.33 9.78 0.71
CA VAL A 379 25.76 8.42 0.62
C VAL A 379 26.55 7.49 1.53
N MET A 380 25.84 6.79 2.40
CA MET A 380 26.40 5.74 3.26
C MET A 380 25.32 4.68 3.54
N THR A 381 25.75 3.52 4.00
CA THR A 381 24.77 2.51 4.43
C THR A 381 24.04 2.95 5.72
N GLU A 382 22.80 2.51 5.90
CA GLU A 382 22.04 2.82 7.11
C GLU A 382 22.75 2.28 8.37
N GLY A 383 23.40 1.13 8.27
CA GLY A 383 24.23 0.58 9.35
C GLY A 383 25.42 1.46 9.71
N GLU A 384 26.13 2.03 8.72
CA GLU A 384 27.22 2.99 8.95
C GLU A 384 26.71 4.25 9.62
N TYR A 385 25.56 4.78 9.17
CA TYR A 385 24.92 5.92 9.81
C TYR A 385 24.58 5.63 11.27
N GLU A 386 23.92 4.51 11.54
CA GLU A 386 23.52 4.12 12.90
C GLU A 386 24.72 3.98 13.85
N GLU A 387 25.84 3.43 13.36
CA GLU A 387 27.05 3.30 14.18
C GLU A 387 27.65 4.68 14.53
N LYS A 388 27.75 5.57 13.55
CA LYS A 388 28.26 6.94 13.74
C LYS A 388 27.34 7.76 14.64
N ALA A 389 26.04 7.65 14.47
CA ALA A 389 25.02 8.37 15.23
C ALA A 389 25.06 8.08 16.73
N LYS A 390 25.52 6.91 17.18
CA LYS A 390 25.68 6.56 18.60
C LYS A 390 26.58 7.51 19.37
N ALA A 391 27.54 8.15 18.70
CA ALA A 391 28.44 9.13 19.29
C ALA A 391 27.81 10.52 19.48
N TYR A 392 26.58 10.73 19.01
CA TYR A 392 25.91 12.04 18.96
C TYR A 392 24.57 12.03 19.72
N PRO A 393 24.57 12.10 21.06
CA PRO A 393 23.33 12.18 21.84
C PRO A 393 22.52 13.46 21.58
N GLU A 394 23.12 14.42 20.88
CA GLU A 394 22.49 15.67 20.45
C GLU A 394 21.56 15.50 19.25
N ILE A 395 21.62 14.37 18.51
CA ILE A 395 20.73 14.11 17.38
C ILE A 395 19.28 14.09 17.84
N LEU A 396 18.46 14.90 17.19
CA LEU A 396 17.04 15.05 17.46
C LEU A 396 16.20 14.13 16.57
N HIS A 397 16.51 14.12 15.28
CA HIS A 397 15.80 13.31 14.29
C HIS A 397 16.67 13.04 13.06
N MET A 398 16.36 11.96 12.35
CA MET A 398 16.96 11.60 11.08
C MET A 398 15.86 11.25 10.08
N ILE A 399 15.99 11.74 8.85
CA ILE A 399 15.10 11.39 7.75
C ILE A 399 15.95 10.98 6.55
N ARG A 400 15.59 9.88 5.93
CA ARG A 400 16.23 9.37 4.71
C ARG A 400 15.98 10.33 3.55
N VAL A 401 16.95 10.48 2.68
CA VAL A 401 16.87 11.32 1.47
C VAL A 401 16.95 10.40 0.26
N GLU A 402 15.92 10.43 -0.59
CA GLU A 402 15.95 9.73 -1.87
C GLU A 402 16.90 10.43 -2.81
N GLU A 403 17.71 9.66 -3.54
CA GLU A 403 18.61 10.21 -4.54
C GLU A 403 17.82 10.76 -5.74
N GLU A 404 18.46 11.62 -6.52
CA GLU A 404 17.94 12.07 -7.82
C GLU A 404 17.80 10.83 -8.74
N VAL A 405 16.64 10.71 -9.39
CA VAL A 405 16.31 9.61 -10.32
C VAL A 405 17.19 9.68 -11.57
#